data_856035b10141d0a62d1cbfb90ed13419
#
_entry.id   856035b10141d0a62d1cbfb90ed13419
#
_cell.length_a   1.000
_cell.length_b   1.000
_cell.length_c   1.000
_cell.angle_alpha   90.00
_cell.angle_beta   90.00
_cell.angle_gamma   90.00
#
_symmetry.space_group_name_H-M   'P 1'
#
loop_
_entity.id
_entity.type
_entity.pdbx_description
1 polymer ?
#
loop_
_entity_poly.entity_id
_entity_poly.type
_entity_poly.pdbx_seq_one_letter_code
_entity_poly.pdbx_strand_id
1 'polypeptide(L)'
;DNRKDLRPVLVKIEETLGYGAEEKFQNLTLRQIIKLQHNLIVMLFKNYAFVRKTDLKSISEQRIKRFIESSLSKDIAFKNRMIGVIIGHFTIEEYEVYKELSSEFNKRILAIVKNRLKDSISELI
;
A
#
# COMPACT_ATOMS: atom_id res chain seq x y z
N ASP A 1 -6.62 -12.60 -16.79
CA ASP A 1 -6.62 -12.73 -15.34
C ASP A 1 -7.69 -11.83 -14.74
N ASN A 2 -8.60 -12.41 -13.94
CA ASN A 2 -9.74 -11.71 -13.35
C ASN A 2 -9.32 -10.52 -12.45
N ARG A 3 -8.15 -10.58 -11.88
CA ARG A 3 -7.67 -9.50 -11.01
C ARG A 3 -7.47 -8.19 -11.75
N LYS A 4 -7.10 -8.26 -13.04
CA LYS A 4 -6.97 -7.05 -13.86
C LYS A 4 -8.32 -6.39 -14.13
N ASP A 5 -9.37 -7.19 -14.26
CA ASP A 5 -10.70 -6.68 -14.55
C ASP A 5 -11.29 -5.86 -13.42
N LEU A 6 -10.80 -6.06 -12.19
CA LEU A 6 -11.28 -5.36 -11.01
C LEU A 6 -10.60 -4.00 -10.79
N ARG A 7 -9.60 -3.67 -11.59
CA ARG A 7 -8.80 -2.46 -11.41
C ARG A 7 -9.13 -1.40 -12.46
N PRO A 8 -8.86 -0.12 -12.16
CA PRO A 8 -8.95 0.93 -13.18
C PRO A 8 -8.05 0.62 -14.37
N VAL A 9 -8.22 1.35 -15.46
CA VAL A 9 -7.48 1.15 -16.71
C VAL A 9 -5.98 0.95 -16.44
N LEU A 10 -5.42 -0.10 -17.03
CA LEU A 10 -4.00 -0.42 -16.93
C LEU A 10 -3.36 -0.36 -18.31
N VAL A 11 -2.14 0.17 -18.34
CA VAL A 11 -1.26 0.09 -19.50
C VAL A 11 -0.49 -1.23 -19.40
N LYS A 12 -0.17 -1.83 -20.53
CA LYS A 12 0.63 -3.07 -20.53
C LYS A 12 2.00 -2.80 -19.90
N ILE A 13 2.40 -3.71 -19.02
CA ILE A 13 3.66 -3.54 -18.29
C ILE A 13 4.86 -3.56 -19.21
N GLU A 14 4.86 -4.39 -20.26
CA GLU A 14 5.95 -4.44 -21.22
C GLU A 14 6.19 -3.11 -21.94
N GLU A 15 5.20 -2.23 -21.99
CA GLU A 15 5.38 -0.89 -22.54
C GLU A 15 6.11 0.04 -21.56
N THR A 16 6.24 -0.37 -20.31
CA THR A 16 6.87 0.44 -19.27
C THR A 16 8.31 0.06 -19.02
N LEU A 17 8.81 -0.99 -19.67
CA LEU A 17 10.21 -1.42 -19.52
C LEU A 17 11.14 -0.38 -20.14
N GLY A 18 12.21 -0.04 -19.43
CA GLY A 18 13.18 0.95 -19.86
C GLY A 18 13.29 2.08 -18.84
N TYR A 19 13.71 3.26 -19.29
CA TYR A 19 13.88 4.40 -18.39
C TYR A 19 12.56 4.77 -17.72
N GLY A 20 12.58 4.83 -16.38
CA GLY A 20 11.39 5.16 -15.62
C GLY A 20 10.45 3.97 -15.40
N ALA A 21 10.90 2.74 -15.65
CA ALA A 21 10.08 1.54 -15.49
C ALA A 21 9.56 1.38 -14.06
N GLU A 22 10.38 1.66 -13.04
CA GLU A 22 9.94 1.57 -11.66
C GLU A 22 8.82 2.56 -11.36
N GLU A 23 8.95 3.79 -11.84
CA GLU A 23 7.92 4.81 -11.63
C GLU A 23 6.63 4.45 -12.34
N LYS A 24 6.72 3.92 -13.56
CA LYS A 24 5.53 3.49 -14.30
C LYS A 24 4.84 2.33 -13.61
N PHE A 25 5.59 1.34 -13.12
CA PHE A 25 5.02 0.25 -12.36
C PHE A 25 4.34 0.77 -11.10
N GLN A 26 4.98 1.70 -10.39
CA GLN A 26 4.37 2.33 -9.23
C GLN A 26 3.04 3.00 -9.58
N ASN A 27 3.01 3.79 -10.62
CA ASN A 27 1.83 4.60 -10.95
C ASN A 27 0.71 3.79 -11.60
N LEU A 28 1.05 2.81 -12.45
CA LEU A 28 0.06 2.06 -13.22
C LEU A 28 -0.39 0.78 -12.52
N THR A 29 0.43 0.23 -11.64
CA THR A 29 0.11 -1.01 -10.95
C THR A 29 -0.08 -0.80 -9.45
N LEU A 30 0.95 -0.33 -8.75
CA LEU A 30 0.88 -0.24 -7.29
C LEU A 30 -0.19 0.74 -6.81
N ARG A 31 -0.25 1.94 -7.37
CA ARG A 31 -1.25 2.94 -6.97
C ARG A 31 -2.66 2.47 -7.26
N GLN A 32 -2.88 1.78 -8.37
CA GLN A 32 -4.21 1.30 -8.73
C GLN A 32 -4.68 0.22 -7.76
N ILE A 33 -3.80 -0.70 -7.39
CA ILE A 33 -4.14 -1.75 -6.43
C ILE A 33 -4.40 -1.15 -5.05
N ILE A 34 -3.55 -0.21 -4.60
CA ILE A 34 -3.72 0.44 -3.31
C ILE A 34 -5.04 1.21 -3.27
N LYS A 35 -5.39 1.89 -4.35
CA LYS A 35 -6.68 2.58 -4.46
C LYS A 35 -7.84 1.59 -4.35
N LEU A 36 -7.75 0.46 -5.04
CA LEU A 36 -8.78 -0.58 -4.99
C LEU A 36 -8.94 -1.14 -3.58
N GLN A 37 -7.84 -1.30 -2.85
CA GLN A 37 -7.82 -1.89 -1.52
C GLN A 37 -7.95 -0.85 -0.40
N HIS A 38 -8.31 0.38 -0.73
CA HIS A 38 -8.36 1.46 0.25
C HIS A 38 -9.13 1.10 1.52
N ASN A 39 -10.34 0.58 1.37
CA ASN A 39 -11.18 0.27 2.55
C ASN A 39 -10.57 -0.82 3.42
N LEU A 40 -9.97 -1.83 2.80
CA LEU A 40 -9.30 -2.89 3.55
C LEU A 40 -8.07 -2.35 4.29
N ILE A 41 -7.29 -1.49 3.62
CA ILE A 41 -6.12 -0.87 4.23
C ILE A 41 -6.51 -0.06 5.46
N VAL A 42 -7.58 0.73 5.35
CA VAL A 42 -8.11 1.52 6.47
C VAL A 42 -8.54 0.60 7.62
N MET A 43 -9.27 -0.46 7.33
CA MET A 43 -9.72 -1.40 8.35
C MET A 43 -8.57 -2.15 9.02
N LEU A 44 -7.57 -2.55 8.24
CA LEU A 44 -6.39 -3.19 8.79
C LEU A 44 -5.66 -2.27 9.77
N PHE A 45 -5.53 -1.00 9.42
CA PHE A 45 -4.86 -0.04 10.29
C PHE A 45 -5.68 0.24 11.55
N LYS A 46 -6.99 0.39 11.42
CA LYS A 46 -7.86 0.61 12.58
C LYS A 46 -7.78 -0.57 13.55
N ASN A 47 -7.80 -1.79 13.04
CA ASN A 47 -7.67 -2.98 13.87
C ASN A 47 -6.30 -3.06 14.52
N TYR A 48 -5.26 -2.70 13.78
CA TYR A 48 -3.90 -2.64 14.33
C TYR A 48 -3.83 -1.71 15.54
N ALA A 49 -4.40 -0.51 15.41
CA ALA A 49 -4.45 0.47 16.49
C ALA A 49 -5.24 -0.07 17.69
N PHE A 50 -6.38 -0.71 17.42
CA PHE A 50 -7.23 -1.28 18.47
C PHE A 50 -6.49 -2.35 19.28
N VAL A 51 -5.83 -3.27 18.58
CA VAL A 51 -5.09 -4.35 19.24
C VAL A 51 -3.95 -3.80 20.12
N ARG A 52 -3.35 -2.69 19.69
CA ARG A 52 -2.29 -2.03 20.46
C ARG A 52 -2.82 -1.04 21.48
N LYS A 53 -4.13 -0.99 21.69
CA LYS A 53 -4.78 -0.12 22.66
C LYS A 53 -4.47 1.36 22.43
N THR A 54 -4.32 1.75 21.15
CA THR A 54 -4.11 3.13 20.75
C THR A 54 -5.46 3.69 20.30
N ASP A 55 -6.02 4.61 21.10
CA ASP A 55 -7.29 5.24 20.77
C ASP A 55 -7.05 6.46 19.87
N LEU A 56 -7.27 6.27 18.58
CA LEU A 56 -7.01 7.30 17.58
C LEU A 56 -7.88 8.54 17.76
N LYS A 57 -9.06 8.38 18.38
CA LYS A 57 -9.95 9.52 18.63
C LYS A 57 -9.45 10.44 19.72
N SER A 58 -8.60 9.96 20.62
CA SER A 58 -8.16 10.71 21.78
C SER A 58 -6.78 11.34 21.63
N ILE A 59 -6.12 11.15 20.49
CA ILE A 59 -4.80 11.73 20.25
C ILE A 59 -4.86 12.75 19.10
N SER A 60 -3.87 13.64 19.03
CA SER A 60 -3.84 14.67 17.99
C SER A 60 -3.60 14.07 16.61
N GLU A 61 -4.00 14.79 15.58
CA GLU A 61 -3.74 14.39 14.20
C GLU A 61 -2.26 14.16 13.95
N GLN A 62 -1.40 15.01 14.52
CA GLN A 62 0.04 14.88 14.37
C GLN A 62 0.55 13.58 14.99
N ARG A 63 -0.01 13.18 16.14
CA ARG A 63 0.36 11.92 16.79
C ARG A 63 -0.14 10.72 15.98
N ILE A 64 -1.32 10.84 15.36
CA ILE A 64 -1.83 9.79 14.46
C ILE A 64 -0.84 9.60 13.30
N LYS A 65 -0.40 10.68 12.68
CA LYS A 65 0.56 10.61 11.57
C LYS A 65 1.86 9.95 11.98
N ARG A 66 2.36 10.25 13.18
CA ARG A 66 3.57 9.61 13.70
C ARG A 66 3.36 8.12 13.96
N PHE A 67 2.18 7.76 14.44
CA PHE A 67 1.82 6.37 14.67
C PHE A 67 1.76 5.59 13.36
N ILE A 68 1.18 6.18 12.31
CA ILE A 68 1.17 5.60 10.96
C ILE A 68 2.61 5.36 10.49
N GLU A 69 3.44 6.38 10.58
CA GLU A 69 4.83 6.30 10.13
C GLU A 69 5.60 5.20 10.86
N SER A 70 5.48 5.17 12.17
CA SER A 70 6.18 4.22 13.02
C SER A 70 5.71 2.78 12.79
N SER A 71 4.40 2.56 12.69
CA SER A 71 3.85 1.21 12.53
C SER A 71 4.26 0.57 11.21
N LEU A 72 4.31 1.36 10.14
CA LEU A 72 4.66 0.86 8.81
C LEU A 72 6.16 0.93 8.51
N SER A 73 6.96 1.47 9.44
CA SER A 73 8.41 1.48 9.31
C SER A 73 9.09 0.47 10.22
N LYS A 74 8.55 0.23 11.40
CA LYS A 74 9.22 -0.53 12.45
C LYS A 74 8.59 -1.88 12.78
N ASP A 75 7.30 -2.04 12.57
CA ASP A 75 6.62 -3.30 12.87
C ASP A 75 6.71 -4.22 11.66
N ILE A 76 7.65 -5.15 11.70
CA ILE A 76 7.93 -6.04 10.56
C ILE A 76 6.70 -6.87 10.19
N ALA A 77 5.99 -7.41 11.16
CA ALA A 77 4.80 -8.23 10.89
C ALA A 77 3.72 -7.42 10.18
N PHE A 78 3.47 -6.20 10.64
CA PHE A 78 2.45 -5.35 10.05
C PHE A 78 2.87 -4.85 8.67
N LYS A 79 4.13 -4.47 8.50
CA LYS A 79 4.68 -4.12 7.18
C LYS A 79 4.43 -5.23 6.17
N ASN A 80 4.81 -6.44 6.54
CA ASN A 80 4.70 -7.59 5.63
C ASN A 80 3.25 -7.93 5.31
N ARG A 81 2.35 -7.80 6.28
CA ARG A 81 0.93 -7.99 6.03
C ARG A 81 0.40 -6.99 5.01
N MET A 82 0.77 -5.71 5.17
CA MET A 82 0.32 -4.66 4.27
C MET A 82 0.86 -4.87 2.85
N ILE A 83 2.14 -5.24 2.74
CA ILE A 83 2.76 -5.56 1.45
C ILE A 83 2.03 -6.75 0.82
N GLY A 84 1.74 -7.79 1.61
CA GLY A 84 1.05 -8.99 1.12
C GLY A 84 -0.33 -8.71 0.56
N VAL A 85 -1.07 -7.77 1.16
CA VAL A 85 -2.39 -7.36 0.66
C VAL A 85 -2.26 -6.81 -0.77
N ILE A 86 -1.22 -6.06 -1.04
CA ILE A 86 -1.00 -5.48 -2.37
C ILE A 86 -0.53 -6.55 -3.36
N ILE A 87 0.45 -7.35 -2.96
CA ILE A 87 0.99 -8.43 -3.82
C ILE A 87 -0.10 -9.43 -4.17
N GLY A 88 -1.02 -9.68 -3.26
CA GLY A 88 -2.13 -10.61 -3.51
C GLY A 88 -3.01 -10.23 -4.69
N HIS A 89 -2.94 -8.99 -5.15
CA HIS A 89 -3.66 -8.52 -6.32
C HIS A 89 -2.85 -8.55 -7.61
N PHE A 90 -1.59 -8.93 -7.55
CA PHE A 90 -0.76 -8.99 -8.75
C PHE A 90 -1.22 -10.10 -9.70
N THR A 91 -1.16 -9.81 -10.99
CA THR A 91 -1.17 -10.88 -12.00
C THR A 91 0.20 -11.54 -11.98
N ILE A 92 0.33 -12.67 -12.66
CA ILE A 92 1.62 -13.35 -12.76
C ILE A 92 2.64 -12.44 -13.46
N GLU A 93 2.24 -11.73 -14.51
CA GLU A 93 3.12 -10.82 -15.24
C GLU A 93 3.60 -9.67 -14.33
N GLU A 94 2.71 -9.15 -13.49
CA GLU A 94 3.07 -8.10 -12.55
C GLU A 94 4.05 -8.61 -11.49
N TYR A 95 3.86 -9.82 -11.02
CA TYR A 95 4.80 -10.42 -10.07
C TYR A 95 6.19 -10.61 -10.69
N GLU A 96 6.24 -10.98 -11.97
CA GLU A 96 7.52 -11.13 -12.68
C GLU A 96 8.31 -9.81 -12.70
N VAL A 97 7.61 -8.69 -12.86
CA VAL A 97 8.24 -7.36 -12.78
C VAL A 97 8.66 -7.05 -11.33
N TYR A 98 7.75 -7.27 -10.40
CA TYR A 98 7.97 -6.97 -8.98
C TYR A 98 9.20 -7.70 -8.41
N LYS A 99 9.34 -8.99 -8.70
CA LYS A 99 10.38 -9.81 -8.07
C LYS A 99 11.80 -9.36 -8.41
N GLU A 100 11.98 -8.67 -9.53
CA GLU A 100 13.30 -8.20 -9.96
C GLU A 100 13.83 -7.09 -9.04
N LEU A 101 12.94 -6.28 -8.45
CA LEU A 101 13.30 -5.18 -7.57
C LEU A 101 12.38 -5.14 -6.35
N SER A 102 12.14 -6.29 -5.72
CA SER A 102 11.16 -6.41 -4.63
C SER A 102 11.43 -5.45 -3.48
N SER A 103 12.68 -5.28 -3.06
CA SER A 103 13.02 -4.38 -1.98
C SER A 103 12.64 -2.94 -2.30
N GLU A 104 12.92 -2.48 -3.51
CA GLU A 104 12.57 -1.13 -3.95
C GLU A 104 11.06 -0.96 -4.06
N PHE A 105 10.37 -1.94 -4.65
CA PHE A 105 8.92 -1.85 -4.78
C PHE A 105 8.22 -1.93 -3.42
N ASN A 106 8.75 -2.70 -2.47
CA ASN A 106 8.21 -2.73 -1.11
C ASN A 106 8.29 -1.35 -0.45
N LYS A 107 9.39 -0.63 -0.63
CA LYS A 107 9.53 0.74 -0.13
C LYS A 107 8.47 1.66 -0.74
N ARG A 108 8.23 1.52 -2.04
CA ARG A 108 7.22 2.34 -2.74
C ARG A 108 5.81 2.01 -2.27
N ILE A 109 5.49 0.73 -2.09
CA ILE A 109 4.20 0.30 -1.55
C ILE A 109 3.97 0.96 -0.19
N LEU A 110 4.92 0.84 0.73
CA LEU A 110 4.78 1.38 2.07
C LEU A 110 4.67 2.90 2.08
N ALA A 111 5.43 3.59 1.22
CA ALA A 111 5.35 5.05 1.12
C ALA A 111 3.96 5.49 0.66
N ILE A 112 3.39 4.83 -0.35
CA ILE A 112 2.06 5.15 -0.86
C ILE A 112 1.00 4.87 0.19
N VAL A 113 1.08 3.73 0.87
CA VAL A 113 0.12 3.35 1.93
C VAL A 113 0.18 4.35 3.09
N LYS A 114 1.38 4.72 3.54
CA LYS A 114 1.56 5.72 4.61
C LYS A 114 0.88 7.04 4.24
N ASN A 115 1.14 7.54 3.05
CA ASN A 115 0.58 8.81 2.60
C ASN A 115 -0.94 8.73 2.48
N ARG A 116 -1.46 7.63 1.97
CA ARG A 116 -2.91 7.44 1.86
C ARG A 116 -3.57 7.42 3.24
N LEU A 117 -3.00 6.74 4.21
CA LEU A 117 -3.54 6.72 5.57
C LEU A 117 -3.47 8.10 6.22
N LYS A 118 -2.36 8.83 6.03
CA LYS A 118 -2.22 10.19 6.56
C LYS A 118 -3.24 11.14 5.95
N ASP A 119 -3.61 10.93 4.71
CA ASP A 119 -4.63 11.74 4.02
C ASP A 119 -6.06 11.30 4.35
N SER A 120 -6.23 10.18 5.04
CA SER A 120 -7.54 9.58 5.32
C SER A 120 -7.85 9.54 6.83
N ILE A 121 -7.29 10.45 7.60
CA ILE A 121 -7.44 10.45 9.07
C ILE A 121 -8.90 10.46 9.49
N SER A 122 -9.76 11.18 8.78
CA SER A 122 -11.18 11.22 9.10
C SER A 122 -11.84 9.84 9.05
N GLU A 123 -11.31 8.93 8.28
CA GLU A 123 -11.82 7.55 8.17
C GLU A 123 -11.24 6.65 9.27
N LEU A 124 -10.15 7.07 9.91
CA LEU A 124 -9.48 6.30 10.96
C LEU A 124 -10.10 6.53 12.34
N ILE A 125 -10.77 7.65 12.50
CA ILE A 125 -11.40 8.04 13.77
C ILE A 125 -12.97 8.01 13.67
#